data_51ad333774a6aec8782e57d657c39f27
#
_entry.id   51ad333774a6aec8782e57d657c39f27
#
_cell.length_a   1.000
_cell.length_b   1.000
_cell.length_c   1.000
_cell.angle_alpha   90.00
_cell.angle_beta   90.00
_cell.angle_gamma   90.00
#
_symmetry.space_group_name_H-M   'P 1'
#
loop_
_entity.id
_entity.type
_entity.pdbx_description
1 polymer ?
#
loop_
_entity_poly.entity_id
_entity_poly.type
_entity_poly.pdbx_seq_one_letter_code
_entity_poly.pdbx_strand_id
1 'polypeptide(L)'
;VSGPDASSRRESALPCINSEVELTFRDPAGELQLTAACALRRIRPAAEEETRAFLASPLRLALEQSGDLIPSRIVELGSHPCIVPGEFWLEHPRIDPISYPWEWTTAQWRAAAELTLRIARKAIDAGWTLKDATPLNIVFDGPRPILVDVLSFERRDPHSSVWLAYGQFVRTFLLPLIATKYLRWPLQATLFARDGYEPRQIYEALPRWRRLSPDLLDVVTLATVFERPGPGQRSDPARAAAKKATSTTDPALATHLLQKRIQRLGKQIRNATSQRNNSQWSQYERSAGHYQPAHVEEKQQFVKNVFARCRPERVLDIGANTGTYSLLAADAGAKVVSLDSDSAALEVLWRTAAKLKKTITALVADIARPTPAAGWRNREHFSLLDRLTGGFDLVLMLAVIHHLILRHQLPLTHIAGLCAGLTRRWLLLEWVPPSDPMFQEWLRGRDHLYGHLTEDDLTRAFAPHFAVVERAQLGNGRVLLLFHRI
;
A
#
# COMPACT_ATOMS: atom_id res chain seq x y z
N VAL A 1 55.88 28.64 -11.04
CA VAL A 1 55.56 27.77 -9.91
C VAL A 1 54.13 28.09 -9.51
N SER A 2 53.18 27.38 -10.06
CA SER A 2 51.74 27.48 -9.82
C SER A 2 51.27 26.23 -9.15
N GLY A 3 50.65 26.34 -7.98
CA GLY A 3 50.00 25.27 -7.27
C GLY A 3 48.59 24.96 -7.85
N PRO A 4 48.06 23.76 -7.65
CA PRO A 4 46.82 23.34 -8.29
C PRO A 4 45.58 23.83 -7.55
N ASP A 5 44.68 24.29 -8.38
CA ASP A 5 43.34 24.76 -8.11
C ASP A 5 42.48 23.67 -7.45
N ALA A 6 41.86 23.98 -6.32
CA ALA A 6 40.93 23.14 -5.63
C ALA A 6 39.56 23.26 -6.31
N SER A 7 39.30 22.38 -7.27
CA SER A 7 37.99 22.28 -7.90
C SER A 7 36.97 21.81 -6.86
N SER A 8 36.12 22.75 -6.42
CA SER A 8 34.89 22.51 -5.68
C SER A 8 34.03 21.46 -6.36
N ARG A 9 33.85 20.31 -5.75
CA ARG A 9 32.80 19.36 -6.09
C ARG A 9 31.47 20.05 -5.86
N ARG A 10 30.89 20.56 -6.93
CA ARG A 10 29.47 20.88 -6.94
C ARG A 10 28.73 19.55 -6.78
N GLU A 11 28.19 19.29 -5.58
CA GLU A 11 27.12 18.31 -5.40
C GLU A 11 26.02 18.69 -6.36
N SER A 12 25.80 17.86 -7.38
CA SER A 12 24.73 18.03 -8.33
C SER A 12 23.42 17.88 -7.55
N ALA A 13 22.72 19.01 -7.37
CA ALA A 13 21.37 19.02 -6.85
C ALA A 13 20.54 18.05 -7.69
N LEU A 14 20.07 16.96 -7.05
CA LEU A 14 19.19 15.98 -7.70
C LEU A 14 17.93 16.71 -8.18
N PRO A 15 17.54 16.57 -9.44
CA PRO A 15 16.35 17.24 -9.95
C PRO A 15 15.12 16.82 -9.15
N CYS A 16 14.24 17.79 -8.84
CA CYS A 16 12.90 17.48 -8.37
C CYS A 16 12.29 16.53 -9.39
N ILE A 17 11.74 15.39 -8.92
CA ILE A 17 11.02 14.47 -9.80
C ILE A 17 9.82 15.27 -10.30
N ASN A 18 9.89 15.64 -11.57
CA ASN A 18 9.06 16.64 -12.17
C ASN A 18 7.59 16.26 -12.24
N SER A 19 6.77 17.11 -11.68
CA SER A 19 5.83 18.02 -12.43
C SER A 19 4.70 17.38 -13.26
N GLU A 20 4.68 16.09 -13.53
CA GLU A 20 3.56 15.45 -14.22
C GLU A 20 2.51 14.83 -13.29
N VAL A 21 2.79 14.69 -12.00
CA VAL A 21 1.90 14.12 -11.00
C VAL A 21 1.44 15.20 -10.02
N GLU A 22 0.20 15.60 -10.15
CA GLU A 22 -0.46 16.60 -9.30
C GLU A 22 -1.01 15.90 -8.05
N LEU A 23 -0.14 15.43 -7.14
CA LEU A 23 -0.50 14.53 -6.04
C LEU A 23 -1.53 15.11 -5.06
N THR A 24 -1.58 16.44 -4.85
CA THR A 24 -2.41 17.03 -3.77
C THR A 24 -3.06 18.34 -4.16
N PHE A 25 -3.32 18.58 -5.45
CA PHE A 25 -3.92 19.84 -5.91
C PHE A 25 -5.32 20.11 -5.32
N ARG A 26 -6.01 19.06 -4.83
CA ARG A 26 -7.33 19.15 -4.21
C ARG A 26 -7.28 19.62 -2.76
N ASP A 27 -6.12 19.56 -2.10
CA ASP A 27 -5.98 19.99 -0.72
C ASP A 27 -5.91 21.52 -0.65
N PRO A 28 -6.93 22.20 -0.06
CA PRO A 28 -6.90 23.65 0.07
C PRO A 28 -5.86 24.13 1.08
N ALA A 29 -5.30 23.26 1.92
CA ALA A 29 -4.37 23.59 2.97
C ALA A 29 -2.90 23.47 2.54
N GLY A 30 -2.58 22.69 1.47
CA GLY A 30 -1.19 22.50 1.06
C GLY A 30 -1.00 21.77 -0.25
N GLU A 31 0.25 21.62 -0.65
CA GLU A 31 0.69 20.90 -1.85
C GLU A 31 1.84 19.98 -1.50
N LEU A 32 1.89 18.79 -2.09
CA LEU A 32 2.95 17.80 -1.88
C LEU A 32 3.84 17.69 -3.13
N GLN A 33 5.14 17.77 -2.95
CA GLN A 33 6.14 17.50 -3.97
C GLN A 33 7.03 16.35 -3.52
N LEU A 34 7.27 15.38 -4.40
CA LEU A 34 8.17 14.26 -4.12
C LEU A 34 9.50 14.50 -4.80
N THR A 35 10.59 14.39 -4.04
CA THR A 35 11.96 14.34 -4.56
C THR A 35 12.49 12.91 -4.48
N ALA A 36 13.70 12.67 -4.97
CA ALA A 36 14.34 11.36 -4.83
C ALA A 36 14.58 10.98 -3.35
N ALA A 37 14.85 11.99 -2.48
CA ALA A 37 15.27 11.78 -1.09
C ALA A 37 14.14 11.95 -0.07
N CYS A 38 13.21 12.88 -0.29
CA CYS A 38 12.20 13.28 0.68
C CYS A 38 10.87 13.67 0.04
N ALA A 39 9.85 13.88 0.88
CA ALA A 39 8.60 14.50 0.50
C ALA A 39 8.54 15.92 1.08
N LEU A 40 8.33 16.91 0.22
CA LEU A 40 8.20 18.33 0.59
C LEU A 40 6.73 18.73 0.54
N ARG A 41 6.24 19.35 1.60
CA ARG A 41 4.87 19.83 1.68
C ARG A 41 4.85 21.34 1.86
N ARG A 42 4.33 22.06 0.88
CA ARG A 42 4.02 23.47 0.97
C ARG A 42 2.73 23.68 1.75
N ILE A 43 2.76 24.56 2.75
CA ILE A 43 1.60 24.90 3.54
C ILE A 43 1.06 26.24 3.08
N ARG A 44 -0.24 26.31 2.77
CA ARG A 44 -0.85 27.57 2.36
C ARG A 44 -1.09 28.48 3.57
N PRO A 45 -1.07 29.83 3.41
CA PRO A 45 -1.17 30.77 4.51
C PRO A 45 -2.38 30.53 5.43
N ALA A 46 -3.53 30.13 4.88
CA ALA A 46 -4.74 29.83 5.65
C ALA A 46 -4.61 28.65 6.63
N ALA A 47 -3.66 27.74 6.40
CA ALA A 47 -3.42 26.58 7.27
C ALA A 47 -2.15 26.70 8.13
N GLU A 48 -1.38 27.77 7.97
CA GLU A 48 -0.07 27.91 8.58
C GLU A 48 -0.12 27.97 10.10
N GLU A 49 -1.00 28.81 10.68
CA GLU A 49 -1.12 29.00 12.11
C GLU A 49 -1.47 27.71 12.83
N GLU A 50 -2.47 26.97 12.32
CA GLU A 50 -2.92 25.71 12.91
C GLU A 50 -1.86 24.62 12.75
N THR A 51 -1.19 24.56 11.60
CA THR A 51 -0.09 23.62 11.36
C THR A 51 1.07 23.88 12.31
N ARG A 52 1.50 25.13 12.50
CA ARG A 52 2.56 25.49 13.46
C ARG A 52 2.17 25.12 14.90
N ALA A 53 0.93 25.39 15.29
CA ALA A 53 0.42 25.01 16.60
C ALA A 53 0.43 23.49 16.81
N PHE A 54 0.05 22.71 15.79
CA PHE A 54 0.13 21.25 15.84
C PHE A 54 1.58 20.76 15.93
N LEU A 55 2.49 21.29 15.11
CA LEU A 55 3.91 20.91 15.12
C LEU A 55 4.60 21.21 16.48
N ALA A 56 4.17 22.24 17.19
CA ALA A 56 4.66 22.56 18.53
C ALA A 56 4.01 21.71 19.64
N SER A 57 2.98 20.91 19.33
CA SER A 57 2.21 20.19 20.33
C SER A 57 2.93 18.94 20.86
N PRO A 58 2.75 18.58 22.15
CA PRO A 58 3.24 17.32 22.71
C PRO A 58 2.63 16.10 22.00
N LEU A 59 1.40 16.22 21.47
CA LEU A 59 0.73 15.17 20.72
C LEU A 59 1.54 14.77 19.48
N ARG A 60 2.00 15.74 18.68
CA ARG A 60 2.81 15.48 17.50
C ARG A 60 4.07 14.69 17.85
N LEU A 61 4.81 15.13 18.88
CA LEU A 61 6.03 14.44 19.33
C LEU A 61 5.72 12.98 19.75
N ALA A 62 4.67 12.76 20.52
CA ALA A 62 4.27 11.42 20.95
C ALA A 62 3.87 10.51 19.79
N LEU A 63 3.20 11.05 18.75
CA LEU A 63 2.80 10.30 17.56
C LEU A 63 3.99 9.94 16.68
N GLU A 64 4.95 10.87 16.50
CA GLU A 64 6.17 10.60 15.74
C GLU A 64 7.06 9.59 16.47
N GLN A 65 7.26 9.71 17.79
CA GLN A 65 8.03 8.76 18.59
C GLN A 65 7.45 7.34 18.59
N SER A 66 6.11 7.22 18.60
CA SER A 66 5.44 5.93 18.46
C SER A 66 5.44 5.41 17.02
N GLY A 67 5.84 6.24 16.03
CA GLY A 67 5.80 5.95 14.60
C GLY A 67 4.38 5.85 14.05
N ASP A 68 3.39 6.41 14.73
CA ASP A 68 2.01 6.51 14.27
C ASP A 68 1.85 7.63 13.21
N LEU A 69 2.69 8.69 13.27
CA LEU A 69 2.72 9.82 12.36
C LEU A 69 4.11 9.93 11.71
N ILE A 70 4.13 10.34 10.45
CA ILE A 70 5.38 10.60 9.74
C ILE A 70 6.14 11.77 10.40
N PRO A 71 7.46 11.65 10.63
CA PRO A 71 8.26 12.75 11.12
C PRO A 71 8.18 13.97 10.21
N SER A 72 8.07 15.15 10.79
CA SER A 72 7.91 16.41 10.07
C SER A 72 8.88 17.45 10.61
N ARG A 73 9.64 18.06 9.72
CA ARG A 73 10.52 19.21 10.09
C ARG A 73 10.20 20.42 9.22
N ILE A 74 10.33 21.60 9.82
CA ILE A 74 10.23 22.86 9.08
C ILE A 74 11.49 22.99 8.24
N VAL A 75 11.31 23.34 6.98
CA VAL A 75 12.42 23.48 6.03
C VAL A 75 13.03 24.87 6.14
N GLU A 76 14.37 24.93 6.18
CA GLU A 76 15.12 26.18 6.14
C GLU A 76 15.29 26.69 4.72
N LEU A 77 15.30 28.01 4.56
CA LEU A 77 15.52 28.67 3.27
C LEU A 77 16.85 28.21 2.64
N GLY A 78 16.79 27.84 1.35
CA GLY A 78 17.96 27.43 0.58
C GLY A 78 18.35 25.97 0.69
N SER A 79 17.68 25.15 1.51
CA SER A 79 17.98 23.72 1.64
C SER A 79 17.51 22.89 0.44
N HIS A 80 16.53 23.38 -0.34
CA HIS A 80 16.01 22.73 -1.54
C HIS A 80 15.73 23.74 -2.65
N PRO A 81 16.03 23.43 -3.92
CA PRO A 81 15.83 24.35 -5.04
C PRO A 81 14.37 24.68 -5.35
N CYS A 82 13.42 23.88 -4.85
CA CYS A 82 11.98 24.08 -5.07
C CYS A 82 11.34 25.04 -4.07
N ILE A 83 12.07 25.48 -3.03
CA ILE A 83 11.50 26.29 -1.96
C ILE A 83 11.55 27.76 -2.31
N VAL A 84 10.40 28.40 -2.31
CA VAL A 84 10.25 29.83 -2.55
C VAL A 84 10.41 30.60 -1.23
N PRO A 85 11.22 31.67 -1.19
CA PRO A 85 11.34 32.52 -0.01
C PRO A 85 10.01 33.09 0.45
N GLY A 86 9.77 33.03 1.78
CA GLY A 86 8.52 33.54 2.38
C GLY A 86 7.38 32.53 2.44
N GLU A 87 7.54 31.33 1.88
CA GLU A 87 6.57 30.25 1.98
C GLU A 87 6.91 29.30 3.14
N PHE A 88 5.88 28.66 3.70
CA PHE A 88 6.04 27.68 4.77
C PHE A 88 6.06 26.26 4.22
N TRP A 89 7.18 25.58 4.41
CA TRP A 89 7.39 24.22 3.90
C TRP A 89 7.75 23.25 5.02
N LEU A 90 7.27 22.02 4.87
CA LEU A 90 7.63 20.88 5.70
C LEU A 90 8.36 19.84 4.86
N GLU A 91 9.34 19.17 5.48
CA GLU A 91 10.01 18.01 4.92
C GLU A 91 9.62 16.76 5.72
N HIS A 92 9.39 15.67 5.00
CA HIS A 92 9.09 14.34 5.53
C HIS A 92 10.02 13.30 4.91
N PRO A 93 10.38 12.22 5.62
CA PRO A 93 11.04 11.08 5.03
C PRO A 93 10.21 10.51 3.87
N ARG A 94 10.88 10.12 2.79
CA ARG A 94 10.20 9.43 1.68
C ARG A 94 9.94 7.97 2.04
N ILE A 95 8.72 7.51 1.89
CA ILE A 95 8.34 6.10 1.95
C ILE A 95 8.24 5.58 0.52
N ASP A 96 9.05 4.58 0.18
CA ASP A 96 9.17 4.06 -1.18
C ASP A 96 9.26 2.53 -1.22
N PRO A 97 8.34 1.86 -1.96
CA PRO A 97 7.23 2.45 -2.73
C PRO A 97 6.05 2.87 -1.85
N ILE A 98 5.31 3.88 -2.29
CA ILE A 98 4.01 4.23 -1.72
C ILE A 98 3.06 3.06 -1.98
N SER A 99 2.33 2.61 -0.95
CA SER A 99 1.24 1.64 -1.08
C SER A 99 -0.12 2.34 -1.09
N TYR A 100 -1.04 1.86 -1.90
CA TYR A 100 -2.39 2.39 -1.94
C TYR A 100 -3.42 1.41 -1.34
N PRO A 101 -4.56 1.89 -0.82
CA PRO A 101 -5.55 1.04 -0.15
C PRO A 101 -6.03 -0.14 -0.99
N TRP A 102 -6.21 0.02 -2.27
CA TRP A 102 -6.62 -1.05 -3.19
C TRP A 102 -5.56 -2.12 -3.44
N GLU A 103 -4.36 -1.98 -2.87
CA GLU A 103 -3.27 -2.96 -2.92
C GLU A 103 -3.04 -3.62 -1.56
N TRP A 104 -3.91 -3.36 -0.57
CA TRP A 104 -3.75 -3.91 0.77
C TRP A 104 -4.55 -5.21 0.95
N THR A 105 -4.01 -6.08 1.78
CA THR A 105 -4.75 -7.23 2.33
C THR A 105 -5.80 -6.75 3.34
N THR A 106 -6.74 -7.62 3.70
CA THR A 106 -7.75 -7.29 4.72
C THR A 106 -7.11 -6.95 6.07
N ALA A 107 -6.00 -7.63 6.43
CA ALA A 107 -5.28 -7.35 7.67
C ALA A 107 -4.57 -6.00 7.66
N GLN A 108 -3.97 -5.60 6.53
CA GLN A 108 -3.38 -4.27 6.36
C GLN A 108 -4.46 -3.19 6.45
N TRP A 109 -5.59 -3.39 5.78
CA TRP A 109 -6.73 -2.47 5.84
C TRP A 109 -7.22 -2.26 7.27
N ARG A 110 -7.36 -3.37 8.02
CA ARG A 110 -7.69 -3.31 9.46
C ARG A 110 -6.63 -2.54 10.25
N ALA A 111 -5.36 -2.81 10.03
CA ALA A 111 -4.27 -2.14 10.74
C ALA A 111 -4.27 -0.62 10.49
N ALA A 112 -4.52 -0.19 9.25
CA ALA A 112 -4.67 1.22 8.88
C ALA A 112 -5.89 1.87 9.57
N ALA A 113 -7.04 1.20 9.58
CA ALA A 113 -8.23 1.67 10.29
C ALA A 113 -8.01 1.78 11.81
N GLU A 114 -7.38 0.78 12.43
CA GLU A 114 -7.05 0.78 13.86
C GLU A 114 -6.02 1.87 14.21
N LEU A 115 -5.04 2.15 13.32
CA LEU A 115 -4.12 3.29 13.46
C LEU A 115 -4.88 4.61 13.48
N THR A 116 -5.75 4.85 12.49
CA THR A 116 -6.55 6.08 12.39
C THR A 116 -7.40 6.31 13.67
N LEU A 117 -8.07 5.25 14.16
CA LEU A 117 -8.87 5.34 15.39
C LEU A 117 -8.00 5.56 16.63
N ARG A 118 -6.82 4.97 16.71
CA ARG A 118 -5.87 5.17 17.81
C ARG A 118 -5.36 6.61 17.84
N ILE A 119 -5.01 7.17 16.70
CA ILE A 119 -4.60 8.58 16.57
C ILE A 119 -5.76 9.50 16.95
N ALA A 120 -6.97 9.26 16.42
CA ALA A 120 -8.15 10.07 16.76
C ALA A 120 -8.42 10.10 18.26
N ARG A 121 -8.27 8.98 18.97
CA ARG A 121 -8.41 8.92 20.45
C ARG A 121 -7.36 9.78 21.14
N LYS A 122 -6.07 9.60 20.80
CA LYS A 122 -4.97 10.38 21.37
C LYS A 122 -5.15 11.88 21.10
N ALA A 123 -5.64 12.23 19.89
CA ALA A 123 -5.91 13.62 19.52
C ALA A 123 -7.01 14.22 20.38
N ILE A 124 -8.14 13.54 20.58
CA ILE A 124 -9.25 14.01 21.42
C ILE A 124 -8.79 14.28 22.85
N ASP A 125 -7.99 13.40 23.44
CA ASP A 125 -7.46 13.55 24.80
C ASP A 125 -6.50 14.76 24.92
N ALA A 126 -5.83 15.12 23.81
CA ALA A 126 -4.91 16.27 23.74
C ALA A 126 -5.55 17.58 23.25
N GLY A 127 -6.88 17.65 23.10
CA GLY A 127 -7.58 18.84 22.62
C GLY A 127 -7.52 19.06 21.09
N TRP A 128 -7.19 18.01 20.34
CA TRP A 128 -7.13 17.98 18.88
C TRP A 128 -8.18 17.02 18.31
N THR A 129 -8.42 17.09 17.02
CA THR A 129 -9.22 16.10 16.27
C THR A 129 -8.64 15.89 14.87
N LEU A 130 -9.02 14.78 14.24
CA LEU A 130 -8.78 14.57 12.81
C LEU A 130 -9.99 15.09 12.03
N LYS A 131 -9.77 16.05 11.11
CA LYS A 131 -10.80 16.51 10.16
C LYS A 131 -10.98 15.56 8.98
N ASP A 132 -9.93 14.77 8.66
CA ASP A 132 -9.92 13.75 7.61
C ASP A 132 -9.53 12.39 8.16
N ALA A 133 -10.29 11.35 7.79
CA ALA A 133 -10.05 9.99 8.20
C ALA A 133 -10.29 9.04 7.01
N THR A 134 -9.38 9.10 6.04
CA THR A 134 -9.38 8.28 4.81
C THR A 134 -8.18 7.34 4.80
N PRO A 135 -8.30 6.13 4.22
CA PRO A 135 -7.16 5.23 4.04
C PRO A 135 -6.08 5.82 3.12
N LEU A 136 -6.40 6.81 2.28
CA LEU A 136 -5.41 7.51 1.43
C LEU A 136 -4.37 8.31 2.23
N ASN A 137 -4.66 8.65 3.49
CA ASN A 137 -3.72 9.32 4.38
C ASN A 137 -2.80 8.36 5.11
N ILE A 138 -2.90 7.05 4.83
CA ILE A 138 -2.05 6.00 5.42
C ILE A 138 -1.18 5.39 4.34
N VAL A 139 0.10 5.17 4.66
CA VAL A 139 1.02 4.36 3.85
C VAL A 139 1.69 3.31 4.73
N PHE A 140 2.22 2.26 4.11
CA PHE A 140 2.95 1.22 4.82
C PHE A 140 4.46 1.38 4.60
N ASP A 141 5.22 1.50 5.69
CA ASP A 141 6.66 1.35 5.71
C ASP A 141 6.99 -0.07 6.19
N GLY A 142 7.31 -0.94 5.26
CA GLY A 142 7.32 -2.38 5.52
C GLY A 142 5.94 -2.83 6.00
N PRO A 143 5.83 -3.55 7.12
CA PRO A 143 4.56 -4.02 7.65
C PRO A 143 3.80 -2.98 8.48
N ARG A 144 4.37 -1.81 8.74
CA ARG A 144 3.83 -0.81 9.66
C ARG A 144 3.04 0.28 8.94
N PRO A 145 1.76 0.51 9.27
CA PRO A 145 1.00 1.65 8.77
C PRO A 145 1.44 2.94 9.47
N ILE A 146 1.54 4.04 8.71
CA ILE A 146 1.92 5.38 9.17
C ILE A 146 0.94 6.39 8.60
N LEU A 147 0.43 7.33 9.43
CA LEU A 147 -0.30 8.50 8.95
C LEU A 147 0.69 9.49 8.34
N VAL A 148 0.46 9.90 7.08
CA VAL A 148 1.36 10.80 6.34
C VAL A 148 0.82 12.21 6.18
N ASP A 149 -0.42 12.47 6.63
CA ASP A 149 -1.04 13.77 6.48
C ASP A 149 -1.12 14.53 7.80
N VAL A 150 -0.17 15.45 8.01
CA VAL A 150 -0.12 16.34 9.19
C VAL A 150 -1.19 17.42 9.14
N LEU A 151 -1.73 17.73 7.95
CA LEU A 151 -2.78 18.74 7.78
C LEU A 151 -4.17 18.23 8.18
N SER A 152 -4.31 16.93 8.46
CA SER A 152 -5.55 16.35 8.97
C SER A 152 -5.87 16.73 10.41
N PHE A 153 -4.94 17.33 11.16
CA PHE A 153 -5.16 17.74 12.54
C PHE A 153 -5.73 19.16 12.63
N GLU A 154 -6.73 19.33 13.50
CA GLU A 154 -7.30 20.64 13.84
C GLU A 154 -7.63 20.73 15.33
N ARG A 155 -7.74 21.97 15.87
CA ARG A 155 -8.17 22.21 17.24
C ARG A 155 -9.61 21.74 17.43
N ARG A 156 -9.83 20.97 18.49
CA ARG A 156 -11.16 20.46 18.84
C ARG A 156 -11.95 21.50 19.59
N ASP A 157 -13.25 21.66 19.24
CA ASP A 157 -14.22 22.30 20.13
C ASP A 157 -14.51 21.39 21.34
N PRO A 158 -14.17 21.80 22.58
CA PRO A 158 -14.33 20.96 23.76
C PRO A 158 -15.80 20.54 24.00
N HIS A 159 -16.77 21.34 23.57
CA HIS A 159 -18.19 21.09 23.76
C HIS A 159 -18.81 20.21 22.65
N SER A 160 -18.08 19.94 21.56
CA SER A 160 -18.60 19.13 20.48
C SER A 160 -18.47 17.64 20.80
N SER A 161 -19.59 16.91 20.72
CA SER A 161 -19.66 15.44 20.80
C SER A 161 -19.63 14.77 19.43
N VAL A 162 -19.33 15.53 18.34
CA VAL A 162 -19.28 15.03 16.97
C VAL A 162 -17.83 14.95 16.48
N TRP A 163 -17.47 13.80 15.92
CA TRP A 163 -16.26 13.68 15.12
C TRP A 163 -16.62 13.94 13.65
N LEU A 164 -16.12 15.03 13.08
CA LEU A 164 -16.46 15.45 11.72
C LEU A 164 -16.08 14.40 10.67
N ALA A 165 -14.95 13.73 10.83
CA ALA A 165 -14.49 12.69 9.93
C ALA A 165 -15.21 11.33 10.09
N TYR A 166 -16.20 11.20 11.01
CA TYR A 166 -16.92 9.94 11.23
C TYR A 166 -17.53 9.36 9.95
N GLY A 167 -18.25 10.18 9.19
CA GLY A 167 -18.89 9.74 7.94
C GLY A 167 -17.88 9.29 6.89
N GLN A 168 -16.78 10.02 6.76
CA GLN A 168 -15.69 9.67 5.86
C GLN A 168 -15.05 8.35 6.29
N PHE A 169 -14.73 8.18 7.58
CA PHE A 169 -14.20 6.91 8.11
C PHE A 169 -15.12 5.72 7.83
N VAL A 170 -16.43 5.88 8.05
CA VAL A 170 -17.41 4.81 7.78
C VAL A 170 -17.40 4.46 6.30
N ARG A 171 -17.49 5.43 5.41
CA ARG A 171 -17.55 5.19 3.95
C ARG A 171 -16.27 4.59 3.41
N THR A 172 -15.11 5.09 3.85
CA THR A 172 -13.81 4.74 3.24
C THR A 172 -13.12 3.58 3.92
N PHE A 173 -13.33 3.32 5.21
CA PHE A 173 -12.73 2.18 5.92
C PHE A 173 -13.72 1.05 6.20
N LEU A 174 -14.87 1.36 6.82
CA LEU A 174 -15.76 0.33 7.36
C LEU A 174 -16.63 -0.32 6.29
N LEU A 175 -17.26 0.48 5.41
CA LEU A 175 -18.15 -0.06 4.38
C LEU A 175 -17.43 -0.92 3.34
N PRO A 176 -16.18 -0.63 2.89
CA PRO A 176 -15.41 -1.57 2.07
C PRO A 176 -15.18 -2.92 2.73
N LEU A 177 -14.86 -2.96 4.01
CA LEU A 177 -14.71 -4.22 4.77
C LEU A 177 -16.04 -4.98 4.90
N ILE A 178 -17.15 -4.27 5.12
CA ILE A 178 -18.50 -4.85 5.12
C ILE A 178 -18.84 -5.43 3.75
N ALA A 179 -18.56 -4.70 2.66
CA ALA A 179 -18.76 -5.16 1.30
C ALA A 179 -17.95 -6.43 1.01
N THR A 180 -16.69 -6.46 1.42
CA THR A 180 -15.83 -7.65 1.27
C THR A 180 -16.39 -8.84 2.05
N LYS A 181 -16.80 -8.64 3.31
CA LYS A 181 -17.30 -9.72 4.18
C LYS A 181 -18.64 -10.31 3.69
N TYR A 182 -19.58 -9.46 3.33
CA TYR A 182 -20.96 -9.87 3.09
C TYR A 182 -21.34 -9.99 1.62
N LEU A 183 -20.69 -9.20 0.74
CA LEU A 183 -20.98 -9.17 -0.71
C LEU A 183 -19.85 -9.80 -1.54
N ARG A 184 -18.73 -10.17 -0.92
CA ARG A 184 -17.55 -10.71 -1.61
C ARG A 184 -16.92 -9.73 -2.61
N TRP A 185 -17.16 -8.44 -2.44
CA TRP A 185 -16.48 -7.44 -3.24
C TRP A 185 -15.01 -7.35 -2.83
N PRO A 186 -14.06 -7.42 -3.79
CA PRO A 186 -12.66 -7.33 -3.46
C PRO A 186 -12.29 -5.91 -3.01
N LEU A 187 -11.36 -5.78 -2.06
CA LEU A 187 -10.85 -4.47 -1.63
C LEU A 187 -10.22 -3.68 -2.79
N GLN A 188 -9.69 -4.37 -3.80
CA GLN A 188 -9.15 -3.78 -5.03
C GLN A 188 -10.19 -2.93 -5.78
N ALA A 189 -11.49 -3.23 -5.64
CA ALA A 189 -12.56 -2.44 -6.24
C ALA A 189 -12.65 -1.00 -5.70
N THR A 190 -12.04 -0.71 -4.54
CA THR A 190 -11.95 0.64 -3.98
C THR A 190 -11.13 1.60 -4.86
N LEU A 191 -10.33 1.10 -5.80
CA LEU A 191 -9.72 1.92 -6.85
C LEU A 191 -10.77 2.76 -7.60
N PHE A 192 -11.95 2.22 -7.83
CA PHE A 192 -13.07 2.88 -8.52
C PHE A 192 -14.04 3.60 -7.56
N ALA A 193 -13.90 3.38 -6.25
CA ALA A 193 -14.71 3.99 -5.19
C ALA A 193 -13.82 4.60 -4.10
N ARG A 194 -12.93 5.53 -4.49
CA ARG A 194 -11.93 6.12 -3.59
C ARG A 194 -12.53 6.96 -2.48
N ASP A 195 -13.69 7.57 -2.74
CA ASP A 195 -14.45 8.31 -1.72
C ASP A 195 -15.27 7.37 -0.81
N GLY A 196 -15.10 6.04 -1.00
CA GLY A 196 -15.76 4.99 -0.27
C GLY A 196 -17.11 4.58 -0.87
N TYR A 197 -17.84 3.77 -0.12
CA TYR A 197 -19.20 3.35 -0.47
C TYR A 197 -20.22 4.13 0.35
N GLU A 198 -21.38 4.41 -0.26
CA GLU A 198 -22.51 4.95 0.47
C GLU A 198 -23.29 3.84 1.17
N PRO A 199 -23.88 4.08 2.37
CA PRO A 199 -24.67 3.09 3.09
C PRO A 199 -25.77 2.46 2.22
N ARG A 200 -26.43 3.28 1.39
CA ARG A 200 -27.49 2.86 0.47
C ARG A 200 -27.00 1.84 -0.54
N GLN A 201 -25.81 2.00 -1.11
CA GLN A 201 -25.25 1.04 -2.08
C GLN A 201 -25.08 -0.35 -1.45
N ILE A 202 -24.57 -0.39 -0.21
CA ILE A 202 -24.43 -1.65 0.52
C ILE A 202 -25.80 -2.22 0.90
N TYR A 203 -26.73 -1.38 1.37
CA TYR A 203 -28.08 -1.80 1.75
C TYR A 203 -28.83 -2.44 0.59
N GLU A 204 -28.80 -1.85 -0.60
CA GLU A 204 -29.47 -2.36 -1.79
C GLU A 204 -28.88 -3.67 -2.27
N ALA A 205 -27.54 -3.83 -2.19
CA ALA A 205 -26.84 -5.04 -2.57
C ALA A 205 -27.02 -6.21 -1.58
N LEU A 206 -27.37 -5.92 -0.32
CA LEU A 206 -27.56 -6.94 0.71
C LEU A 206 -28.88 -7.71 0.56
N PRO A 207 -28.88 -9.05 0.77
CA PRO A 207 -30.12 -9.81 0.94
C PRO A 207 -30.98 -9.24 2.07
N ARG A 208 -32.32 -9.22 1.89
CA ARG A 208 -33.26 -8.58 2.84
C ARG A 208 -33.07 -9.03 4.28
N TRP A 209 -32.84 -10.32 4.52
CA TRP A 209 -32.63 -10.88 5.86
C TRP A 209 -31.32 -10.41 6.53
N ARG A 210 -30.31 -10.03 5.75
CA ARG A 210 -29.03 -9.51 6.28
C ARG A 210 -29.13 -8.05 6.74
N ARG A 211 -30.05 -7.28 6.22
CA ARG A 211 -30.20 -5.85 6.50
C ARG A 211 -30.44 -5.56 7.98
N LEU A 212 -31.05 -6.50 8.72
CA LEU A 212 -31.32 -6.41 10.15
C LEU A 212 -30.21 -6.99 11.04
N SER A 213 -29.09 -7.41 10.46
CA SER A 213 -27.96 -7.93 11.25
C SER A 213 -27.41 -6.85 12.20
N PRO A 214 -27.09 -7.18 13.47
CA PRO A 214 -26.59 -6.19 14.45
C PRO A 214 -25.36 -5.42 13.98
N ASP A 215 -24.48 -6.06 13.23
CA ASP A 215 -23.24 -5.44 12.67
C ASP A 215 -23.52 -4.38 11.60
N LEU A 216 -24.69 -4.44 10.96
CA LEU A 216 -25.08 -3.60 9.82
C LEU A 216 -26.16 -2.56 10.18
N LEU A 217 -26.84 -2.78 11.30
CA LEU A 217 -28.06 -2.04 11.64
C LEU A 217 -27.82 -0.52 11.69
N ASP A 218 -26.77 -0.06 12.37
CA ASP A 218 -26.51 1.36 12.55
C ASP A 218 -25.80 2.03 11.38
N VAL A 219 -24.80 1.35 10.77
CA VAL A 219 -23.94 1.95 9.73
C VAL A 219 -24.47 1.74 8.31
N VAL A 220 -25.37 0.80 8.10
CA VAL A 220 -26.00 0.52 6.80
C VAL A 220 -27.49 0.79 6.85
N THR A 221 -28.24 0.06 7.67
CA THR A 221 -29.71 0.08 7.60
C THR A 221 -30.31 1.38 8.12
N LEU A 222 -30.00 1.77 9.35
CA LEU A 222 -30.51 3.03 9.91
C LEU A 222 -29.94 4.25 9.19
N ALA A 223 -28.67 4.19 8.79
CA ALA A 223 -28.07 5.24 7.97
C ALA A 223 -28.82 5.47 6.66
N THR A 224 -29.25 4.39 5.99
CA THR A 224 -30.02 4.46 4.74
C THR A 224 -31.46 4.90 4.97
N VAL A 225 -32.15 4.31 5.96
CA VAL A 225 -33.56 4.61 6.25
C VAL A 225 -33.76 6.04 6.72
N PHE A 226 -32.82 6.57 7.52
CA PHE A 226 -32.84 7.95 8.02
C PHE A 226 -32.00 8.91 7.17
N GLU A 227 -31.65 8.53 5.95
CA GLU A 227 -30.95 9.40 5.02
C GLU A 227 -31.80 10.66 4.77
N ARG A 228 -31.24 11.81 5.20
CA ARG A 228 -31.89 13.12 5.00
C ARG A 228 -31.39 13.71 3.69
N PRO A 229 -32.19 14.59 3.05
CA PRO A 229 -31.73 15.33 1.87
C PRO A 229 -30.38 16.00 2.09
N GLY A 230 -29.55 16.01 1.03
CA GLY A 230 -28.16 16.46 1.08
C GLY A 230 -27.97 17.88 1.64
N PRO A 231 -26.70 18.26 1.92
CA PRO A 231 -26.40 19.53 2.60
C PRO A 231 -26.86 20.79 1.85
N GLY A 232 -27.09 20.71 0.52
CA GLY A 232 -27.60 21.85 -0.28
C GLY A 232 -29.05 22.21 -0.05
N GLN A 233 -29.85 21.39 0.63
CA GLN A 233 -31.27 21.61 0.86
C GLN A 233 -31.60 22.00 2.34
N ARG A 234 -30.59 22.11 3.21
CA ARG A 234 -30.80 22.53 4.59
C ARG A 234 -30.69 24.04 4.67
N SER A 235 -31.78 24.68 5.19
CA SER A 235 -31.76 26.07 5.59
C SER A 235 -30.77 26.34 6.73
N ASP A 236 -30.20 27.52 6.82
CA ASP A 236 -29.29 27.94 7.91
C ASP A 236 -29.80 27.62 9.32
N PRO A 237 -31.12 27.78 9.62
CA PRO A 237 -31.70 27.40 10.93
C PRO A 237 -31.57 25.90 11.23
N ALA A 238 -31.68 25.02 10.22
CA ALA A 238 -31.56 23.58 10.43
C ALA A 238 -30.09 23.16 10.70
N ARG A 239 -29.10 23.86 10.13
CA ARG A 239 -27.69 23.69 10.46
C ARG A 239 -27.38 24.15 11.89
N ALA A 240 -27.90 25.30 12.29
CA ALA A 240 -27.75 25.83 13.65
C ALA A 240 -28.39 24.91 14.70
N ALA A 241 -29.59 24.38 14.43
CA ALA A 241 -30.27 23.41 15.30
C ALA A 241 -29.47 22.08 15.39
N ALA A 242 -28.92 21.58 14.29
CA ALA A 242 -28.06 20.38 14.28
C ALA A 242 -26.78 20.61 15.10
N LYS A 243 -26.14 21.76 14.98
CA LYS A 243 -24.94 22.13 15.77
C LYS A 243 -25.31 22.20 17.26
N LYS A 244 -26.42 22.81 17.62
CA LYS A 244 -26.91 22.90 19.01
C LYS A 244 -27.25 21.53 19.60
N ALA A 245 -27.85 20.63 18.82
CA ALA A 245 -28.20 19.27 19.26
C ALA A 245 -26.97 18.36 19.49
N THR A 246 -25.81 18.71 18.96
CA THR A 246 -24.56 17.95 19.10
C THR A 246 -23.55 18.57 20.07
N SER A 247 -23.84 19.78 20.57
CA SER A 247 -23.06 20.48 21.59
C SER A 247 -23.62 20.15 22.98
N THR A 248 -22.72 19.89 23.91
CA THR A 248 -23.07 19.67 25.32
C THR A 248 -22.48 20.80 26.16
N THR A 249 -23.08 21.10 27.31
CA THR A 249 -22.56 22.09 28.26
C THR A 249 -21.35 21.56 29.03
N ASP A 250 -21.17 20.23 29.08
CA ASP A 250 -20.07 19.55 29.78
C ASP A 250 -19.05 19.03 28.80
N PRO A 251 -17.81 19.58 28.75
CA PRO A 251 -16.71 19.10 27.92
C PRO A 251 -16.28 17.65 28.22
N ALA A 252 -16.39 17.20 29.48
CA ALA A 252 -16.05 15.87 29.89
C ALA A 252 -17.03 14.85 29.28
N LEU A 253 -18.32 15.16 29.27
CA LEU A 253 -19.35 14.36 28.62
C LEU A 253 -19.15 14.32 27.11
N ALA A 254 -18.82 15.45 26.46
CA ALA A 254 -18.52 15.49 25.03
C ALA A 254 -17.37 14.55 24.69
N THR A 255 -16.27 14.62 25.45
CA THR A 255 -15.09 13.76 25.29
C THR A 255 -15.45 12.30 25.47
N HIS A 256 -16.21 11.96 26.53
CA HIS A 256 -16.64 10.59 26.79
C HIS A 256 -17.46 10.01 25.62
N LEU A 257 -18.43 10.76 25.10
CA LEU A 257 -19.26 10.33 23.98
C LEU A 257 -18.44 10.09 22.71
N LEU A 258 -17.48 10.96 22.42
CA LEU A 258 -16.55 10.77 21.28
C LEU A 258 -15.70 9.52 21.44
N GLN A 259 -15.10 9.32 22.62
CA GLN A 259 -14.28 8.14 22.91
C GLN A 259 -15.09 6.83 22.76
N LYS A 260 -16.33 6.81 23.25
CA LYS A 260 -17.25 5.67 23.09
C LYS A 260 -17.60 5.41 21.62
N ARG A 261 -17.81 6.47 20.81
CA ARG A 261 -18.09 6.34 19.38
C ARG A 261 -16.91 5.74 18.63
N ILE A 262 -15.68 6.21 18.88
CA ILE A 262 -14.46 5.66 18.28
C ILE A 262 -14.24 4.22 18.72
N GLN A 263 -14.46 3.90 19.99
CA GLN A 263 -14.38 2.53 20.49
C GLN A 263 -15.35 1.58 19.78
N ARG A 264 -16.59 2.06 19.52
CA ARG A 264 -17.60 1.30 18.76
C ARG A 264 -17.14 1.04 17.33
N LEU A 265 -16.59 2.05 16.62
CA LEU A 265 -16.00 1.87 15.30
C LEU A 265 -14.90 0.82 15.31
N GLY A 266 -13.99 0.84 16.28
CA GLY A 266 -12.96 -0.17 16.42
C GLY A 266 -13.52 -1.59 16.58
N LYS A 267 -14.62 -1.76 17.34
CA LYS A 267 -15.33 -3.05 17.44
C LYS A 267 -15.92 -3.47 16.09
N GLN A 268 -16.54 -2.53 15.36
CA GLN A 268 -17.13 -2.80 14.05
C GLN A 268 -16.06 -3.20 13.01
N ILE A 269 -14.89 -2.53 12.99
CA ILE A 269 -13.74 -2.90 12.14
C ILE A 269 -13.29 -4.33 12.45
N ARG A 270 -13.09 -4.69 13.72
CA ARG A 270 -12.70 -6.05 14.12
C ARG A 270 -13.75 -7.08 13.69
N ASN A 271 -15.03 -6.79 13.87
CA ASN A 271 -16.11 -7.68 13.44
C ASN A 271 -16.14 -7.83 11.91
N ALA A 272 -15.96 -6.74 11.17
CA ALA A 272 -15.94 -6.76 9.70
C ALA A 272 -14.76 -7.56 9.14
N THR A 273 -13.63 -7.60 9.85
CA THR A 273 -12.40 -8.31 9.46
C THR A 273 -12.26 -9.69 10.10
N SER A 274 -13.18 -10.13 10.95
CA SER A 274 -13.17 -11.48 11.51
C SER A 274 -13.38 -12.51 10.39
N GLN A 275 -12.35 -13.31 10.12
CA GLN A 275 -12.41 -14.37 9.11
C GLN A 275 -13.38 -15.48 9.55
N ARG A 276 -14.24 -15.92 8.64
CA ARG A 276 -14.67 -17.31 8.63
C ARG A 276 -13.54 -18.11 8.00
N ASN A 277 -12.91 -18.99 8.79
CA ASN A 277 -11.81 -19.88 8.39
C ASN A 277 -12.21 -20.74 7.18
N ASN A 278 -12.03 -20.25 5.96
CA ASN A 278 -12.04 -21.05 4.73
C ASN A 278 -11.33 -20.25 3.64
N SER A 279 -9.99 -20.17 3.70
CA SER A 279 -9.21 -19.78 2.53
C SER A 279 -8.84 -21.05 1.76
N GLN A 280 -9.08 -21.08 0.45
CA GLN A 280 -8.69 -22.18 -0.43
C GLN A 280 -7.17 -22.43 -0.39
N TRP A 281 -6.37 -21.44 0.03
CA TRP A 281 -4.90 -21.49 0.05
C TRP A 281 -4.31 -22.07 1.33
N SER A 282 -5.00 -22.03 2.46
CA SER A 282 -4.64 -22.85 3.63
C SER A 282 -4.79 -24.35 3.36
N GLN A 283 -5.58 -24.71 2.34
CA GLN A 283 -5.66 -26.07 1.79
C GLN A 283 -4.53 -26.33 0.78
N TYR A 284 -4.05 -25.32 0.04
CA TYR A 284 -2.96 -25.47 -0.94
C TYR A 284 -1.61 -25.78 -0.27
N GLU A 285 -1.27 -25.16 0.86
CA GLU A 285 -0.09 -25.58 1.64
C GLU A 285 -0.19 -27.04 2.12
N ARG A 286 -1.40 -27.53 2.41
CA ARG A 286 -1.63 -28.93 2.76
C ARG A 286 -1.72 -29.86 1.55
N SER A 287 -2.06 -29.36 0.38
CA SER A 287 -2.14 -30.11 -0.89
C SER A 287 -0.88 -29.98 -1.75
N ALA A 288 0.09 -29.15 -1.38
CA ALA A 288 1.42 -29.09 -1.98
C ALA A 288 2.27 -30.36 -1.74
N GLY A 289 1.64 -31.48 -1.53
CA GLY A 289 2.26 -32.81 -1.45
C GLY A 289 3.01 -33.27 -2.71
N HIS A 290 3.10 -32.41 -3.75
CA HIS A 290 3.93 -32.64 -4.94
C HIS A 290 5.34 -32.05 -4.86
N TYR A 291 5.66 -31.21 -3.85
CA TYR A 291 7.02 -30.74 -3.63
C TYR A 291 7.75 -31.72 -2.68
N GLN A 292 8.64 -32.52 -3.22
CA GLN A 292 9.57 -33.27 -2.37
C GLN A 292 10.44 -32.28 -1.59
N PRO A 293 10.60 -32.47 -0.26
CA PRO A 293 11.36 -31.55 0.59
C PRO A 293 12.75 -31.20 0.07
N ALA A 294 13.44 -32.17 -0.57
CA ALA A 294 14.78 -32.03 -1.12
C ALA A 294 14.86 -30.92 -2.22
N HIS A 295 13.86 -30.82 -3.09
CA HIS A 295 13.87 -29.79 -4.16
C HIS A 295 13.61 -28.38 -3.62
N VAL A 296 12.87 -28.27 -2.53
CA VAL A 296 12.64 -26.98 -1.85
C VAL A 296 13.93 -26.49 -1.20
N GLU A 297 14.66 -27.38 -0.54
CA GLU A 297 15.95 -27.07 0.10
C GLU A 297 17.02 -26.67 -0.93
N GLU A 298 17.13 -27.42 -2.03
CA GLU A 298 18.03 -27.11 -3.15
C GLU A 298 17.77 -25.71 -3.72
N LYS A 299 16.52 -25.39 -3.99
CA LYS A 299 16.11 -24.08 -4.48
C LYS A 299 16.40 -22.98 -3.46
N GLN A 300 16.07 -23.19 -2.19
CA GLN A 300 16.38 -22.22 -1.13
C GLN A 300 17.87 -21.97 -0.99
N GLN A 301 18.70 -23.03 -1.09
CA GLN A 301 20.14 -22.88 -1.00
C GLN A 301 20.70 -22.06 -2.17
N PHE A 302 20.23 -22.31 -3.39
CA PHE A 302 20.63 -21.52 -4.56
C PHE A 302 20.25 -20.03 -4.36
N VAL A 303 19.02 -19.74 -3.93
CA VAL A 303 18.56 -18.38 -3.68
C VAL A 303 19.40 -17.68 -2.58
N LYS A 304 19.77 -18.39 -1.51
CA LYS A 304 20.67 -17.85 -0.48
C LYS A 304 22.06 -17.52 -1.05
N ASN A 305 22.60 -18.37 -1.91
CA ASN A 305 23.88 -18.12 -2.58
C ASN A 305 23.80 -16.87 -3.47
N VAL A 306 22.69 -16.69 -4.20
CA VAL A 306 22.44 -15.48 -5.00
C VAL A 306 22.42 -14.23 -4.11
N PHE A 307 21.74 -14.25 -2.95
CA PHE A 307 21.75 -13.10 -2.04
C PHE A 307 23.16 -12.81 -1.49
N ALA A 308 23.91 -13.84 -1.12
CA ALA A 308 25.28 -13.68 -0.64
C ALA A 308 26.21 -13.08 -1.72
N ARG A 309 26.04 -13.49 -2.98
CA ARG A 309 26.79 -12.98 -4.14
C ARG A 309 26.39 -11.56 -4.54
N CYS A 310 25.07 -11.32 -4.72
CA CYS A 310 24.57 -10.07 -5.29
C CYS A 310 24.46 -8.95 -4.24
N ARG A 311 24.30 -9.29 -2.97
CA ARG A 311 24.11 -8.38 -1.82
C ARG A 311 23.15 -7.24 -2.14
N PRO A 312 21.90 -7.54 -2.55
CA PRO A 312 20.94 -6.53 -2.96
C PRO A 312 20.48 -5.72 -1.74
N GLU A 313 20.40 -4.40 -1.88
CA GLU A 313 19.77 -3.53 -0.88
C GLU A 313 18.25 -3.51 -1.02
N ARG A 314 17.74 -3.60 -2.27
CA ARG A 314 16.32 -3.59 -2.60
C ARG A 314 15.95 -4.78 -3.48
N VAL A 315 14.98 -5.56 -3.04
CA VAL A 315 14.49 -6.76 -3.75
C VAL A 315 13.02 -6.62 -4.08
N LEU A 316 12.65 -6.95 -5.31
CA LEU A 316 11.27 -7.14 -5.74
C LEU A 316 11.00 -8.65 -5.90
N ASP A 317 10.03 -9.17 -5.16
CA ASP A 317 9.60 -10.57 -5.25
C ASP A 317 8.22 -10.63 -5.93
N ILE A 318 8.19 -11.09 -7.19
CA ILE A 318 6.99 -11.20 -8.01
C ILE A 318 6.44 -12.62 -7.88
N GLY A 319 5.18 -12.74 -7.43
CA GLY A 319 4.57 -14.03 -7.09
C GLY A 319 5.06 -14.53 -5.73
N ALA A 320 5.12 -13.64 -4.75
CA ALA A 320 5.71 -13.89 -3.45
C ALA A 320 5.01 -15.00 -2.63
N ASN A 321 3.74 -15.29 -2.93
CA ASN A 321 2.92 -16.24 -2.19
C ASN A 321 2.96 -15.95 -0.68
N THR A 322 3.23 -16.95 0.17
CA THR A 322 3.38 -16.80 1.63
C THR A 322 4.73 -16.23 2.07
N GLY A 323 5.61 -15.89 1.10
CA GLY A 323 6.80 -15.06 1.31
C GLY A 323 8.09 -15.79 1.68
N THR A 324 8.23 -17.06 1.36
CA THR A 324 9.46 -17.82 1.66
C THR A 324 10.71 -17.09 1.18
N TYR A 325 10.74 -16.63 -0.07
CA TYR A 325 11.91 -15.96 -0.64
C TYR A 325 12.03 -14.49 -0.25
N SER A 326 10.89 -13.83 -0.04
CA SER A 326 10.84 -12.48 0.55
C SER A 326 11.47 -12.44 1.95
N LEU A 327 11.19 -13.44 2.79
CA LEU A 327 11.77 -13.56 4.14
C LEU A 327 13.28 -13.83 4.06
N LEU A 328 13.73 -14.72 3.17
CA LEU A 328 15.16 -14.98 2.95
C LEU A 328 15.91 -13.73 2.48
N ALA A 329 15.30 -12.90 1.59
CA ALA A 329 15.87 -11.65 1.16
C ALA A 329 15.97 -10.63 2.31
N ALA A 330 14.93 -10.53 3.15
CA ALA A 330 14.93 -9.68 4.32
C ALA A 330 15.90 -10.16 5.42
N ASP A 331 16.12 -11.47 5.54
CA ASP A 331 17.14 -12.04 6.43
C ASP A 331 18.56 -11.72 5.95
N ALA A 332 18.76 -11.59 4.62
CA ALA A 332 20.00 -11.13 4.02
C ALA A 332 20.21 -9.60 4.11
N GLY A 333 19.29 -8.86 4.74
CA GLY A 333 19.40 -7.41 4.99
C GLY A 333 18.71 -6.52 3.94
N ALA A 334 18.06 -7.08 2.93
CA ALA A 334 17.39 -6.30 1.89
C ALA A 334 16.05 -5.70 2.37
N LYS A 335 15.69 -4.53 1.84
CA LYS A 335 14.32 -4.04 1.83
C LYS A 335 13.55 -4.73 0.70
N VAL A 336 12.44 -5.35 1.04
CA VAL A 336 11.70 -6.20 0.10
C VAL A 336 10.35 -5.61 -0.23
N VAL A 337 10.00 -5.60 -1.51
CA VAL A 337 8.64 -5.41 -1.99
C VAL A 337 8.14 -6.74 -2.54
N SER A 338 7.01 -7.21 -2.03
CA SER A 338 6.44 -8.50 -2.38
C SER A 338 5.10 -8.30 -3.06
N LEU A 339 4.98 -8.81 -4.28
CA LEU A 339 3.75 -8.75 -5.08
C LEU A 339 3.13 -10.13 -5.20
N ASP A 340 1.83 -10.22 -4.99
CA ASP A 340 1.03 -11.37 -5.38
C ASP A 340 -0.42 -10.95 -5.65
N SER A 341 -1.09 -11.64 -6.53
CA SER A 341 -2.52 -11.46 -6.78
C SER A 341 -3.39 -12.12 -5.70
N ASP A 342 -2.82 -13.05 -4.92
CA ASP A 342 -3.49 -13.72 -3.82
C ASP A 342 -3.36 -12.93 -2.51
N SER A 343 -4.43 -12.23 -2.18
CA SER A 343 -4.52 -11.46 -0.94
C SER A 343 -4.40 -12.31 0.33
N ALA A 344 -4.81 -13.58 0.29
CA ALA A 344 -4.75 -14.45 1.47
C ALA A 344 -3.32 -14.93 1.74
N ALA A 345 -2.59 -15.30 0.68
CA ALA A 345 -1.18 -15.68 0.78
C ALA A 345 -0.33 -14.49 1.28
N LEU A 346 -0.53 -13.31 0.67
CA LEU A 346 0.15 -12.08 1.10
C LEU A 346 -0.20 -11.66 2.53
N GLU A 347 -1.42 -11.94 3.00
CA GLU A 347 -1.78 -11.66 4.38
C GLU A 347 -0.93 -12.48 5.36
N VAL A 348 -0.62 -13.74 5.03
CA VAL A 348 0.28 -14.59 5.82
C VAL A 348 1.69 -13.99 5.85
N LEU A 349 2.22 -13.60 4.68
CA LEU A 349 3.52 -12.92 4.58
C LEU A 349 3.55 -11.66 5.43
N TRP A 350 2.56 -10.75 5.24
CA TRP A 350 2.51 -9.49 5.97
C TRP A 350 2.48 -9.69 7.50
N ARG A 351 1.67 -10.63 7.99
CA ARG A 351 1.60 -10.96 9.42
C ARG A 351 2.92 -11.51 9.94
N THR A 352 3.59 -12.37 9.16
CA THR A 352 4.89 -12.93 9.49
C THR A 352 5.96 -11.85 9.54
N ALA A 353 6.01 -10.97 8.53
CA ALA A 353 6.92 -9.84 8.48
C ALA A 353 6.72 -8.89 9.68
N ALA A 354 5.47 -8.58 10.03
CA ALA A 354 5.14 -7.75 11.19
C ALA A 354 5.62 -8.39 12.51
N LYS A 355 5.39 -9.69 12.69
CA LYS A 355 5.83 -10.45 13.87
C LYS A 355 7.36 -10.50 14.00
N LEU A 356 8.05 -10.72 12.90
CA LEU A 356 9.52 -10.82 12.84
C LEU A 356 10.21 -9.46 12.67
N LYS A 357 9.45 -8.36 12.58
CA LYS A 357 9.95 -6.99 12.35
C LYS A 357 10.84 -6.88 11.09
N LYS A 358 10.46 -7.57 10.00
CA LYS A 358 11.17 -7.53 8.73
C LYS A 358 10.67 -6.39 7.85
N THR A 359 11.56 -5.75 7.12
CA THR A 359 11.23 -4.64 6.21
C THR A 359 10.71 -5.20 4.88
N ILE A 360 9.47 -5.69 4.90
CA ILE A 360 8.78 -6.26 3.74
C ILE A 360 7.48 -5.48 3.51
N THR A 361 7.36 -4.84 2.37
CA THR A 361 6.13 -4.18 1.90
C THR A 361 5.35 -5.15 1.02
N ALA A 362 4.21 -5.63 1.48
CA ALA A 362 3.35 -6.55 0.75
C ALA A 362 2.26 -5.78 -0.01
N LEU A 363 2.14 -6.00 -1.32
CA LEU A 363 1.17 -5.34 -2.20
C LEU A 363 0.36 -6.39 -2.98
N VAL A 364 -0.95 -6.37 -2.83
CA VAL A 364 -1.87 -7.23 -3.61
C VAL A 364 -1.97 -6.67 -5.01
N ALA A 365 -1.27 -7.29 -5.95
CA ALA A 365 -1.19 -6.83 -7.33
C ALA A 365 -0.95 -7.99 -8.30
N ASP A 366 -1.57 -7.91 -9.48
CA ASP A 366 -1.31 -8.78 -10.62
C ASP A 366 -0.33 -8.08 -11.57
N ILE A 367 0.90 -8.59 -11.65
CA ILE A 367 1.94 -7.99 -12.52
C ILE A 367 1.58 -8.02 -14.01
N ALA A 368 0.70 -8.93 -14.43
CA ALA A 368 0.20 -8.97 -15.80
C ALA A 368 -0.90 -7.92 -16.05
N ARG A 369 -1.52 -7.41 -15.01
CA ARG A 369 -2.56 -6.36 -15.01
C ARG A 369 -2.32 -5.39 -13.87
N PRO A 370 -1.21 -4.64 -13.92
CA PRO A 370 -0.80 -3.76 -12.84
C PRO A 370 -1.83 -2.66 -12.60
N THR A 371 -1.92 -2.21 -11.36
CA THR A 371 -2.79 -1.10 -10.97
C THR A 371 -2.43 0.14 -11.79
N PRO A 372 -3.38 0.76 -12.51
CA PRO A 372 -3.13 1.95 -13.32
C PRO A 372 -2.94 3.20 -12.44
N ALA A 373 -2.41 4.25 -13.03
CA ALA A 373 -2.49 5.59 -12.46
C ALA A 373 -3.96 6.02 -12.35
N ALA A 374 -4.30 6.80 -11.32
CA ALA A 374 -5.68 7.11 -11.01
C ALA A 374 -5.87 8.58 -10.59
N GLY A 375 -7.14 9.01 -10.47
CA GLY A 375 -7.51 10.34 -10.07
C GLY A 375 -7.75 11.30 -11.23
N TRP A 376 -7.75 12.59 -10.96
CA TRP A 376 -7.95 13.61 -11.98
C TRP A 376 -6.88 13.52 -13.07
N ARG A 377 -7.30 13.34 -14.29
CA ARG A 377 -6.42 13.15 -15.46
C ARG A 377 -5.44 11.97 -15.30
N ASN A 378 -5.71 11.01 -14.41
CA ASN A 378 -4.83 9.89 -14.04
C ASN A 378 -3.47 10.35 -13.46
N ARG A 379 -3.45 11.47 -12.70
CA ARG A 379 -2.20 12.07 -12.18
C ARG A 379 -2.18 12.29 -10.67
N GLU A 380 -3.23 11.85 -9.94
CA GLU A 380 -3.26 11.97 -8.47
C GLU A 380 -2.59 10.81 -7.77
N HIS A 381 -2.58 9.63 -8.41
CA HIS A 381 -1.98 8.41 -7.86
C HIS A 381 -1.13 7.75 -8.94
N PHE A 382 0.09 7.40 -8.59
CA PHE A 382 1.01 6.71 -9.50
C PHE A 382 0.51 5.31 -9.86
N SER A 383 0.77 4.84 -11.06
CA SER A 383 0.59 3.43 -11.39
C SER A 383 1.54 2.56 -10.57
N LEU A 384 1.25 1.26 -10.48
CA LEU A 384 2.15 0.31 -9.85
C LEU A 384 3.53 0.32 -10.53
N LEU A 385 3.55 0.31 -11.86
CA LEU A 385 4.81 0.27 -12.62
C LEU A 385 5.64 1.54 -12.44
N ASP A 386 5.03 2.74 -12.39
CA ASP A 386 5.76 4.01 -12.15
C ASP A 386 6.49 3.98 -10.80
N ARG A 387 5.88 3.36 -9.78
CA ARG A 387 6.46 3.24 -8.44
C ARG A 387 7.56 2.18 -8.32
N LEU A 388 7.57 1.20 -9.22
CA LEU A 388 8.49 0.06 -9.18
C LEU A 388 9.64 0.18 -10.19
N THR A 389 9.47 0.95 -11.26
CA THR A 389 10.45 1.07 -12.35
C THR A 389 11.81 1.53 -11.83
N GLY A 390 12.87 0.78 -12.21
CA GLY A 390 14.25 1.07 -11.82
C GLY A 390 14.51 1.09 -10.32
N GLY A 391 13.61 0.52 -9.50
CA GLY A 391 13.66 0.61 -8.05
C GLY A 391 14.48 -0.47 -7.35
N PHE A 392 14.90 -1.54 -8.05
CA PHE A 392 15.41 -2.75 -7.40
C PHE A 392 16.77 -3.20 -7.93
N ASP A 393 17.60 -3.70 -7.02
CA ASP A 393 18.90 -4.29 -7.37
C ASP A 393 18.72 -5.72 -7.87
N LEU A 394 17.73 -6.43 -7.33
CA LEU A 394 17.39 -7.79 -7.72
C LEU A 394 15.86 -7.93 -7.82
N VAL A 395 15.40 -8.54 -8.92
CA VAL A 395 14.04 -9.01 -9.11
C VAL A 395 14.01 -10.52 -9.02
N LEU A 396 13.09 -11.07 -8.24
CA LEU A 396 12.79 -12.50 -8.17
C LEU A 396 11.51 -12.76 -8.97
N MET A 397 11.55 -13.77 -9.84
CA MET A 397 10.40 -14.30 -10.59
C MET A 397 10.44 -15.84 -10.53
N LEU A 398 10.07 -16.36 -9.36
CA LEU A 398 10.19 -17.78 -9.04
C LEU A 398 8.85 -18.50 -9.23
N ALA A 399 8.78 -19.45 -10.15
CA ALA A 399 7.57 -20.18 -10.53
C ALA A 399 6.41 -19.28 -11.01
N VAL A 400 6.70 -18.16 -11.69
CA VAL A 400 5.70 -17.20 -12.18
C VAL A 400 5.60 -17.17 -13.71
N ILE A 401 6.71 -17.34 -14.40
CA ILE A 401 6.79 -17.12 -15.85
C ILE A 401 5.79 -17.95 -16.65
N HIS A 402 5.54 -19.20 -16.28
CA HIS A 402 4.57 -20.05 -16.95
C HIS A 402 3.12 -19.53 -16.79
N HIS A 403 2.78 -18.88 -15.68
CA HIS A 403 1.50 -18.19 -15.53
C HIS A 403 1.38 -17.01 -16.50
N LEU A 404 2.44 -16.22 -16.65
CA LEU A 404 2.45 -15.07 -17.57
C LEU A 404 2.29 -15.54 -19.02
N ILE A 405 2.96 -16.63 -19.42
CA ILE A 405 2.88 -17.19 -20.76
C ILE A 405 1.52 -17.85 -21.00
N LEU A 406 1.08 -18.75 -20.11
CA LEU A 406 -0.07 -19.62 -20.37
C LEU A 406 -1.41 -18.95 -20.03
N ARG A 407 -1.49 -18.27 -18.89
CA ARG A 407 -2.73 -17.64 -18.42
C ARG A 407 -2.95 -16.27 -19.03
N HIS A 408 -1.88 -15.48 -19.10
CA HIS A 408 -1.96 -14.09 -19.57
C HIS A 408 -1.52 -13.93 -21.02
N GLN A 409 -0.99 -15.00 -21.64
CA GLN A 409 -0.59 -15.04 -23.06
C GLN A 409 0.44 -13.95 -23.41
N LEU A 410 1.33 -13.63 -22.46
CA LEU A 410 2.35 -12.61 -22.66
C LEU A 410 3.56 -13.21 -23.40
N PRO A 411 4.04 -12.58 -24.50
CA PRO A 411 5.25 -12.99 -25.18
C PRO A 411 6.48 -12.86 -24.27
N LEU A 412 7.43 -13.78 -24.40
CA LEU A 412 8.68 -13.77 -23.61
C LEU A 412 9.45 -12.46 -23.72
N THR A 413 9.47 -11.83 -24.91
CA THR A 413 10.14 -10.55 -25.14
C THR A 413 9.51 -9.39 -24.34
N HIS A 414 8.18 -9.40 -24.17
CA HIS A 414 7.47 -8.41 -23.35
C HIS A 414 7.75 -8.63 -21.86
N ILE A 415 7.84 -9.89 -21.41
CA ILE A 415 8.21 -10.22 -20.03
C ILE A 415 9.66 -9.77 -19.77
N ALA A 416 10.58 -10.01 -20.71
CA ALA A 416 11.97 -9.57 -20.60
C ALA A 416 12.08 -8.04 -20.48
N GLY A 417 11.34 -7.29 -21.33
CA GLY A 417 11.29 -5.82 -21.27
C GLY A 417 10.73 -5.29 -19.94
N LEU A 418 9.68 -5.94 -19.40
CA LEU A 418 9.14 -5.61 -18.08
C LEU A 418 10.22 -5.83 -17.00
N CYS A 419 10.85 -6.98 -16.95
CA CYS A 419 11.91 -7.27 -15.98
C CYS A 419 13.06 -6.27 -16.07
N ALA A 420 13.49 -5.91 -17.30
CA ALA A 420 14.51 -4.89 -17.52
C ALA A 420 14.11 -3.50 -17.01
N GLY A 421 12.83 -3.14 -17.09
CA GLY A 421 12.31 -1.91 -16.52
C GLY A 421 12.32 -1.89 -14.99
N LEU A 422 12.17 -3.03 -14.33
CA LEU A 422 12.05 -3.14 -12.87
C LEU A 422 13.39 -3.22 -12.15
N THR A 423 14.37 -3.97 -12.71
CA THR A 423 15.68 -4.14 -12.07
C THR A 423 16.76 -3.21 -12.62
N ARG A 424 17.70 -2.85 -11.75
CA ARG A 424 18.94 -2.14 -12.13
C ARG A 424 20.08 -3.08 -12.46
N ARG A 425 20.10 -4.31 -11.87
CA ARG A 425 21.28 -5.18 -11.93
C ARG A 425 20.95 -6.65 -12.16
N TRP A 426 20.10 -7.25 -11.34
CA TRP A 426 19.95 -8.70 -11.30
C TRP A 426 18.49 -9.14 -11.47
N LEU A 427 18.31 -10.27 -12.17
CA LEU A 427 17.04 -10.98 -12.25
C LEU A 427 17.30 -12.46 -11.94
N LEU A 428 16.60 -12.99 -10.94
CA LEU A 428 16.55 -14.43 -10.67
C LEU A 428 15.21 -14.98 -11.13
N LEU A 429 15.24 -15.82 -12.15
CA LEU A 429 14.05 -16.38 -12.78
C LEU A 429 14.07 -17.91 -12.67
N GLU A 430 12.90 -18.50 -12.39
CA GLU A 430 12.69 -19.95 -12.48
C GLU A 430 11.95 -20.29 -13.75
N TRP A 431 12.63 -20.99 -14.65
CA TRP A 431 12.03 -21.61 -15.83
C TRP A 431 11.30 -22.89 -15.43
N VAL A 432 10.03 -23.00 -15.81
CA VAL A 432 9.19 -24.18 -15.64
C VAL A 432 8.99 -24.78 -17.03
N PRO A 433 9.58 -25.95 -17.33
CA PRO A 433 9.52 -26.52 -18.68
C PRO A 433 8.11 -27.05 -19.02
N PRO A 434 7.76 -27.20 -20.30
CA PRO A 434 6.47 -27.76 -20.72
C PRO A 434 6.19 -29.17 -20.19
N SER A 435 7.21 -29.94 -19.83
CA SER A 435 7.07 -31.26 -19.21
C SER A 435 6.65 -31.22 -17.73
N ASP A 436 6.70 -30.05 -17.08
CA ASP A 436 6.29 -29.90 -15.68
C ASP A 436 4.78 -30.11 -15.54
N PRO A 437 4.30 -30.86 -14.52
CA PRO A 437 2.87 -31.09 -14.30
C PRO A 437 2.03 -29.82 -14.18
N MET A 438 2.57 -28.76 -13.54
CA MET A 438 1.86 -27.49 -13.42
C MET A 438 1.73 -26.77 -14.76
N PHE A 439 2.78 -26.84 -15.60
CA PHE A 439 2.72 -26.30 -16.96
C PHE A 439 1.68 -27.06 -17.78
N GLN A 440 1.66 -28.39 -17.71
CA GLN A 440 0.71 -29.25 -18.42
C GLN A 440 -0.73 -28.99 -17.99
N GLU A 441 -0.98 -28.79 -16.69
CA GLU A 441 -2.31 -28.46 -16.19
C GLU A 441 -2.86 -27.17 -16.83
N TRP A 442 -2.01 -26.16 -17.05
CA TRP A 442 -2.42 -24.87 -17.63
C TRP A 442 -2.38 -24.88 -19.17
N LEU A 443 -1.68 -25.83 -19.78
CA LEU A 443 -1.53 -25.94 -21.23
C LEU A 443 -2.87 -26.29 -21.92
N ARG A 444 -3.59 -27.27 -21.42
CA ARG A 444 -4.97 -27.71 -21.78
C ARG A 444 -5.39 -27.41 -23.22
N GLY A 445 -4.92 -28.21 -24.19
CA GLY A 445 -5.31 -28.11 -25.60
C GLY A 445 -4.63 -26.98 -26.39
N ARG A 446 -3.66 -26.28 -25.80
CA ARG A 446 -2.85 -25.24 -26.44
C ARG A 446 -1.42 -25.71 -26.70
N ASP A 447 -1.22 -27.03 -26.78
CA ASP A 447 0.09 -27.68 -26.98
C ASP A 447 0.81 -27.18 -28.23
N HIS A 448 0.05 -26.91 -29.29
CA HIS A 448 0.58 -26.38 -30.55
C HIS A 448 1.13 -24.95 -30.42
N LEU A 449 0.69 -24.18 -29.40
CA LEU A 449 1.15 -22.80 -29.15
C LEU A 449 2.35 -22.72 -28.20
N TYR A 450 2.40 -23.57 -27.17
CA TYR A 450 3.34 -23.42 -26.08
C TYR A 450 4.13 -24.68 -25.73
N GLY A 451 3.73 -25.86 -26.23
CA GLY A 451 4.38 -27.13 -25.89
C GLY A 451 5.80 -27.30 -26.48
N HIS A 452 6.14 -26.44 -27.43
CA HIS A 452 7.48 -26.42 -28.06
C HIS A 452 8.46 -25.46 -27.37
N LEU A 453 8.01 -24.66 -26.38
CA LEU A 453 8.89 -23.70 -25.74
C LEU A 453 10.03 -24.37 -24.99
N THR A 454 11.21 -23.81 -25.15
CA THR A 454 12.47 -24.27 -24.55
C THR A 454 13.10 -23.20 -23.65
N GLU A 455 14.07 -23.63 -22.84
CA GLU A 455 14.93 -22.71 -22.09
C GLU A 455 15.72 -21.78 -23.04
N ASP A 456 16.11 -22.29 -24.24
CA ASP A 456 16.81 -21.48 -25.23
C ASP A 456 15.94 -20.39 -25.84
N ASP A 457 14.63 -20.63 -25.99
CA ASP A 457 13.69 -19.57 -26.42
C ASP A 457 13.56 -18.47 -25.36
N LEU A 458 13.52 -18.86 -24.06
CA LEU A 458 13.56 -17.93 -22.97
C LEU A 458 14.84 -17.08 -22.99
N THR A 459 16.00 -17.72 -22.97
CA THR A 459 17.31 -17.03 -22.91
C THR A 459 17.52 -16.14 -24.12
N ARG A 460 17.10 -16.56 -25.31
CA ARG A 460 17.12 -15.75 -26.53
C ARG A 460 16.21 -14.51 -26.42
N ALA A 461 15.01 -14.65 -25.85
CA ALA A 461 14.09 -13.53 -25.65
C ALA A 461 14.60 -12.52 -24.63
N PHE A 462 15.36 -12.96 -23.63
CA PHE A 462 15.95 -12.12 -22.59
C PHE A 462 17.30 -11.50 -22.99
N ALA A 463 18.00 -12.08 -23.96
CA ALA A 463 19.34 -11.66 -24.40
C ALA A 463 19.47 -10.16 -24.77
N PRO A 464 18.45 -9.46 -25.32
CA PRO A 464 18.57 -8.03 -25.57
C PRO A 464 18.73 -7.16 -24.33
N HIS A 465 18.41 -7.68 -23.15
CA HIS A 465 18.43 -6.93 -21.90
C HIS A 465 19.31 -7.57 -20.82
N PHE A 466 19.61 -8.87 -20.95
CA PHE A 466 20.21 -9.65 -19.88
C PHE A 466 21.22 -10.67 -20.41
N ALA A 467 22.30 -10.87 -19.65
CA ALA A 467 23.24 -11.99 -19.83
C ALA A 467 23.04 -13.03 -18.73
N VAL A 468 22.99 -14.31 -19.07
CA VAL A 468 22.97 -15.41 -18.10
C VAL A 468 24.32 -15.48 -17.39
N VAL A 469 24.33 -15.44 -16.08
CA VAL A 469 25.54 -15.49 -15.24
C VAL A 469 25.67 -16.83 -14.53
N GLU A 470 24.55 -17.41 -14.13
CA GLU A 470 24.53 -18.68 -13.41
C GLU A 470 23.26 -19.46 -13.73
N ARG A 471 23.39 -20.78 -13.85
CA ARG A 471 22.32 -21.71 -14.17
C ARG A 471 22.39 -22.89 -13.21
N ALA A 472 21.23 -23.25 -12.64
CA ALA A 472 21.08 -24.45 -11.83
C ALA A 472 19.84 -25.23 -12.26
N GLN A 473 20.00 -26.51 -12.54
CA GLN A 473 18.89 -27.41 -12.79
C GLN A 473 18.47 -28.07 -11.49
N LEU A 474 17.18 -27.95 -11.15
CA LEU A 474 16.61 -28.57 -9.96
C LEU A 474 16.23 -30.03 -10.27
N GLY A 475 16.18 -30.86 -9.22
CA GLY A 475 15.86 -32.27 -9.35
C GLY A 475 14.46 -32.59 -9.92
N ASN A 476 13.56 -31.58 -9.95
CA ASN A 476 12.23 -31.67 -10.57
C ASN A 476 12.20 -31.24 -12.04
N GLY A 477 13.35 -31.01 -12.67
CA GLY A 477 13.49 -30.59 -14.07
C GLY A 477 13.33 -29.09 -14.31
N ARG A 478 12.98 -28.28 -13.30
CA ARG A 478 12.94 -26.81 -13.40
C ARG A 478 14.36 -26.24 -13.39
N VAL A 479 14.53 -25.03 -13.92
CA VAL A 479 15.83 -24.38 -14.01
C VAL A 479 15.80 -23.01 -13.38
N LEU A 480 16.77 -22.72 -12.53
CA LEU A 480 17.02 -21.38 -11.99
C LEU A 480 18.07 -20.68 -12.85
N LEU A 481 17.76 -19.48 -13.26
CA LEU A 481 18.62 -18.63 -14.08
C LEU A 481 18.88 -17.31 -13.39
N LEU A 482 20.13 -17.03 -13.06
CA LEU A 482 20.54 -15.72 -12.60
C LEU A 482 21.03 -14.92 -13.80
N PHE A 483 20.37 -13.82 -14.06
CA PHE A 483 20.69 -12.88 -15.12
C PHE A 483 21.31 -11.61 -14.55
N HIS A 484 22.26 -11.04 -15.28
CA HIS A 484 22.76 -9.68 -15.09
C HIS A 484 22.23 -8.77 -16.19
N ARG A 485 21.74 -7.61 -15.85
CA ARG A 485 21.29 -6.60 -16.81
C ARG A 485 22.49 -6.02 -17.56
N ILE A 486 22.38 -5.92 -18.89
CA ILE A 486 23.39 -5.35 -19.80
C ILE A 486 23.07 -3.92 -20.16
#